data_9ba7263432dcb5af0a0354fc657f7e85
#
_entry.id   9ba7263432dcb5af0a0354fc657f7e85
#
_cell.length_a   1.000
_cell.length_b   1.000
_cell.length_c   1.000
_cell.angle_alpha   90.00
_cell.angle_beta   90.00
_cell.angle_gamma   90.00
#
_symmetry.space_group_name_H-M   'P 1'
#
loop_
_entity.id
_entity.type
_entity.pdbx_description
1 polymer ?
#
loop_
_entity_poly.entity_id
_entity_poly.type
_entity_poly.pdbx_seq_one_letter_code
_entity_poly.pdbx_strand_id
1 'polypeptide(L)'
;RNRHVYVYGRREGKLVVARVACRDADDFMRFENWRFYRDGQWVESQEDATPIVDYAATDFSIHESPAGHFVLIQSPPGLVPAISVAVASSPTGPFRAGPGVYLSGYRNEADRHRRYSYYAVSAHGGLSSGGDPGGLLISYVRSCAFSVDAACTGKDADENRADVYVPRFIDLPWRVIDP
;
A
#
# COMPACT_ATOMS: atom_id res chain seq x y z
N ARG A 1 -25.46 -9.46 11.70
CA ARG A 1 -24.99 -8.68 10.54
C ARG A 1 -24.02 -9.55 9.76
N ASN A 2 -24.30 -9.80 8.48
CA ASN A 2 -23.37 -10.51 7.60
C ASN A 2 -22.12 -9.65 7.46
N ARG A 3 -21.03 -10.07 8.12
CA ARG A 3 -19.73 -9.43 7.96
C ARG A 3 -19.08 -10.02 6.71
N HIS A 4 -18.67 -9.16 5.81
CA HIS A 4 -17.82 -9.56 4.69
C HIS A 4 -16.37 -9.23 5.01
N VAL A 5 -15.47 -10.15 4.68
CA VAL A 5 -14.04 -9.88 4.55
C VAL A 5 -13.78 -9.53 3.10
N TYR A 6 -13.10 -8.41 2.86
CA TYR A 6 -12.68 -7.98 1.53
C TYR A 6 -11.23 -8.36 1.32
N VAL A 7 -10.96 -8.96 0.17
CA VAL A 7 -9.62 -9.39 -0.23
C VAL A 7 -9.27 -8.67 -1.51
N TYR A 8 -8.21 -7.89 -1.43
CA TYR A 8 -7.72 -7.12 -2.56
C TYR A 8 -6.55 -7.83 -3.20
N GLY A 9 -6.53 -7.84 -4.52
CA GLY A 9 -5.50 -8.48 -5.32
C GLY A 9 -5.09 -7.63 -6.51
N ARG A 10 -3.97 -8.03 -7.10
CA ARG A 10 -3.45 -7.39 -8.31
C ARG A 10 -3.60 -8.35 -9.50
N ARG A 11 -4.24 -7.86 -10.56
CA ARG A 11 -4.34 -8.56 -11.85
C ARG A 11 -3.91 -7.63 -12.98
N GLU A 12 -2.89 -8.02 -13.74
CA GLU A 12 -2.35 -7.21 -14.86
C GLU A 12 -1.99 -5.77 -14.46
N GLY A 13 -1.46 -5.59 -13.26
CA GLY A 13 -1.08 -4.26 -12.77
C GLY A 13 -2.23 -3.41 -12.23
N LYS A 14 -3.45 -3.93 -12.19
CA LYS A 14 -4.67 -3.24 -11.73
C LYS A 14 -5.18 -3.86 -10.45
N LEU A 15 -5.89 -3.07 -9.65
CA LEU A 15 -6.49 -3.52 -8.40
C LEU A 15 -7.84 -4.18 -8.65
N VAL A 16 -8.01 -5.38 -8.14
CA VAL A 16 -9.28 -6.10 -8.12
C VAL A 16 -9.67 -6.43 -6.68
N VAL A 17 -10.95 -6.71 -6.43
CA VAL A 17 -11.44 -7.05 -5.10
C VAL A 17 -12.39 -8.23 -5.14
N ALA A 18 -12.23 -9.10 -4.15
CA ALA A 18 -13.19 -10.14 -3.82
C ALA A 18 -13.76 -9.91 -2.42
N ARG A 19 -14.86 -10.57 -2.12
CA ARG A 19 -15.41 -10.63 -0.77
C ARG A 19 -15.85 -12.05 -0.41
N VAL A 20 -15.81 -12.34 0.87
CA VAL A 20 -16.37 -13.57 1.43
C VAL A 20 -17.21 -13.24 2.65
N ALA A 21 -18.40 -13.82 2.74
CA ALA A 21 -19.24 -13.73 3.94
C ALA A 21 -18.63 -14.68 4.98
N CYS A 22 -18.00 -14.10 6.00
CA CYS A 22 -17.22 -14.84 6.98
C CYS A 22 -17.98 -14.90 8.31
N ARG A 23 -18.43 -16.07 8.72
CA ARG A 23 -18.95 -16.38 10.05
C ARG A 23 -17.86 -16.98 10.92
N ASP A 24 -16.96 -17.75 10.30
CA ASP A 24 -15.83 -18.41 10.90
C ASP A 24 -14.66 -18.53 9.90
N ALA A 25 -13.53 -19.10 10.35
CA ALA A 25 -12.35 -19.26 9.52
C ALA A 25 -12.58 -20.24 8.35
N ASP A 26 -13.43 -21.24 8.54
CA ASP A 26 -13.71 -22.24 7.50
C ASP A 26 -14.45 -21.63 6.30
N ASP A 27 -15.35 -20.69 6.55
CA ASP A 27 -16.02 -19.94 5.48
C ASP A 27 -14.99 -19.22 4.58
N PHE A 28 -13.96 -18.62 5.19
CA PHE A 28 -12.91 -17.93 4.47
C PHE A 28 -12.06 -18.89 3.63
N MET A 29 -11.76 -20.09 4.14
CA MET A 29 -10.90 -21.05 3.46
C MET A 29 -11.58 -21.75 2.28
N ARG A 30 -12.90 -21.63 2.13
CA ARG A 30 -13.64 -22.20 1.02
C ARG A 30 -13.77 -21.23 -0.13
N PHE A 31 -13.02 -21.48 -1.21
CA PHE A 31 -13.00 -20.60 -2.37
C PHE A 31 -14.37 -20.44 -3.05
N GLU A 32 -15.23 -21.44 -2.99
CA GLU A 32 -16.60 -21.39 -3.49
C GLU A 32 -17.48 -20.34 -2.81
N ASN A 33 -17.10 -19.88 -1.62
CA ASN A 33 -17.79 -18.81 -0.89
C ASN A 33 -17.40 -17.42 -1.35
N TRP A 34 -16.32 -17.31 -2.14
CA TRP A 34 -15.80 -16.04 -2.60
C TRP A 34 -16.65 -15.47 -3.72
N ARG A 35 -16.79 -14.16 -3.75
CA ARG A 35 -17.47 -13.43 -4.82
C ARG A 35 -16.56 -12.30 -5.27
N PHE A 36 -16.43 -12.16 -6.57
CA PHE A 36 -15.53 -11.22 -7.23
C PHE A 36 -16.32 -10.04 -7.75
N TYR A 37 -15.78 -8.85 -7.61
CA TYR A 37 -16.47 -7.63 -8.05
C TYR A 37 -16.35 -7.44 -9.56
N ARG A 38 -17.52 -7.22 -10.21
CA ARG A 38 -17.64 -6.92 -11.63
C ARG A 38 -18.69 -5.82 -11.82
N ASP A 39 -18.24 -4.59 -12.13
CA ASP A 39 -19.12 -3.49 -12.57
C ASP A 39 -20.39 -3.30 -11.72
N GLY A 40 -20.24 -3.24 -10.41
CA GLY A 40 -21.37 -3.07 -9.48
C GLY A 40 -22.00 -4.36 -8.97
N GLN A 41 -21.57 -5.52 -9.47
CA GLN A 41 -22.10 -6.82 -9.11
C GLN A 41 -21.05 -7.73 -8.48
N TRP A 42 -21.49 -8.74 -7.74
CA TRP A 42 -20.64 -9.76 -7.17
C TRP A 42 -20.89 -11.08 -7.89
N VAL A 43 -19.88 -11.59 -8.57
CA VAL A 43 -19.91 -12.79 -9.41
C VAL A 43 -19.07 -13.92 -8.82
N GLU A 44 -19.28 -15.15 -9.29
CA GLU A 44 -18.58 -16.34 -8.78
C GLU A 44 -17.20 -16.53 -9.42
N SER A 45 -17.08 -16.17 -10.69
CA SER A 45 -15.83 -16.36 -11.42
C SER A 45 -14.81 -15.25 -11.15
N GLN A 46 -13.60 -15.63 -10.76
CA GLN A 46 -12.48 -14.72 -10.63
C GLN A 46 -12.09 -14.09 -11.98
N GLU A 47 -12.28 -14.81 -13.08
CA GLU A 47 -11.94 -14.34 -14.43
C GLU A 47 -12.80 -13.13 -14.84
N ASP A 48 -14.00 -13.03 -14.29
CA ASP A 48 -14.93 -11.96 -14.58
C ASP A 48 -14.72 -10.70 -13.76
N ALA A 49 -13.78 -10.71 -12.79
CA ALA A 49 -13.52 -9.55 -11.96
C ALA A 49 -13.07 -8.34 -12.79
N THR A 50 -13.64 -7.18 -12.54
CA THR A 50 -13.21 -5.92 -13.16
C THR A 50 -12.35 -5.09 -12.23
N PRO A 51 -11.37 -4.34 -12.76
CA PRO A 51 -10.53 -3.47 -11.98
C PRO A 51 -11.35 -2.37 -11.27
N ILE A 52 -10.96 -2.07 -10.03
CA ILE A 52 -11.50 -0.93 -9.25
C ILE A 52 -10.51 0.24 -9.19
N VAL A 53 -9.25 0.01 -9.56
CA VAL A 53 -8.20 1.02 -9.75
C VAL A 53 -7.30 0.57 -10.91
N ASP A 54 -6.95 1.49 -11.81
CA ASP A 54 -6.16 1.20 -13.02
C ASP A 54 -4.68 0.92 -12.76
N TYR A 55 -4.19 1.22 -11.58
CA TYR A 55 -2.82 0.91 -11.16
C TYR A 55 -2.80 0.35 -9.74
N ALA A 56 -2.19 -0.81 -9.58
CA ALA A 56 -1.82 -1.35 -8.28
C ALA A 56 -0.32 -1.66 -8.27
N ALA A 57 0.38 -1.15 -7.27
CA ALA A 57 1.76 -1.52 -6.99
C ALA A 57 1.85 -3.02 -6.64
N THR A 58 3.06 -3.59 -6.66
CA THR A 58 3.27 -4.97 -6.19
C THR A 58 2.93 -5.09 -4.71
N ASP A 59 3.32 -4.08 -3.94
CA ASP A 59 3.04 -3.96 -2.52
C ASP A 59 2.05 -2.82 -2.30
N PHE A 60 0.92 -3.13 -1.75
CA PHE A 60 -0.11 -2.16 -1.35
C PHE A 60 -0.86 -2.65 -0.12
N SER A 61 -1.56 -1.77 0.53
CA SER A 61 -2.47 -2.09 1.61
C SER A 61 -3.73 -1.24 1.57
N ILE A 62 -4.84 -1.78 2.06
CA ILE A 62 -6.10 -1.06 2.19
C ILE A 62 -6.58 -1.18 3.62
N HIS A 63 -6.93 -0.05 4.21
CA HIS A 63 -7.42 0.05 5.58
C HIS A 63 -8.70 0.86 5.63
N GLU A 64 -9.56 0.53 6.58
CA GLU A 64 -10.71 1.36 6.91
C GLU A 64 -10.29 2.45 7.89
N SER A 65 -10.58 3.70 7.56
CA SER A 65 -10.33 4.85 8.42
C SER A 65 -11.36 4.91 9.57
N PRO A 66 -11.11 5.66 10.64
CA PRO A 66 -12.10 5.90 11.70
C PRO A 66 -13.40 6.53 11.20
N ALA A 67 -13.36 7.24 10.05
CA ALA A 67 -14.53 7.80 9.38
C ALA A 67 -15.32 6.75 8.55
N GLY A 68 -14.80 5.52 8.44
CA GLY A 68 -15.42 4.44 7.67
C GLY A 68 -15.10 4.48 6.18
N HIS A 69 -14.08 5.23 5.77
CA HIS A 69 -13.59 5.25 4.39
C HIS A 69 -12.49 4.21 4.17
N PHE A 70 -12.37 3.73 2.96
CA PHE A 70 -11.32 2.79 2.54
C PHE A 70 -10.13 3.57 1.98
N VAL A 71 -8.96 3.36 2.58
CA VAL A 71 -7.73 4.07 2.23
C VAL A 71 -6.74 3.09 1.62
N LEU A 72 -6.42 3.30 0.35
CA LEU A 72 -5.38 2.58 -0.39
C LEU A 72 -4.05 3.29 -0.21
N ILE A 73 -3.05 2.56 0.25
CA ILE A 73 -1.66 3.00 0.41
C ILE A 73 -0.78 2.15 -0.48
N GLN A 74 0.03 2.77 -1.33
CA GLN A 74 0.94 2.07 -2.24
C GLN A 74 2.08 2.97 -2.74
N SER A 75 3.07 2.38 -3.38
CA SER A 75 4.06 3.13 -4.16
C SER A 75 3.40 3.68 -5.43
N PRO A 76 3.65 4.94 -5.82
CA PRO A 76 3.22 5.44 -7.13
C PRO A 76 3.97 4.74 -8.27
N PRO A 77 3.47 4.82 -9.52
CA PRO A 77 4.20 4.32 -10.67
C PRO A 77 5.56 5.00 -10.83
N GLY A 78 6.57 4.22 -11.21
CA GLY A 78 7.94 4.68 -11.33
C GLY A 78 8.73 4.64 -10.02
N LEU A 79 9.94 5.20 -10.05
CA LEU A 79 10.85 5.23 -8.88
C LEU A 79 10.73 6.55 -8.11
N VAL A 80 9.53 7.03 -7.93
CA VAL A 80 9.26 8.29 -7.23
C VAL A 80 9.35 8.07 -5.73
N PRO A 81 10.12 8.90 -4.98
CA PRO A 81 10.23 8.81 -3.53
C PRO A 81 8.97 9.35 -2.83
N ALA A 82 7.86 8.67 -3.03
CA ALA A 82 6.57 9.08 -2.51
C ALA A 82 5.70 7.87 -2.12
N ILE A 83 4.72 8.12 -1.31
CA ILE A 83 3.62 7.21 -1.02
C ILE A 83 2.37 7.79 -1.69
N SER A 84 1.70 6.97 -2.47
CA SER A 84 0.39 7.28 -3.04
C SER A 84 -0.69 6.90 -2.06
N VAL A 85 -1.61 7.83 -1.83
CA VAL A 85 -2.80 7.66 -1.00
C VAL A 85 -4.03 7.83 -1.89
N ALA A 86 -5.00 6.93 -1.77
CA ALA A 86 -6.30 7.13 -2.41
C ALA A 86 -7.41 6.70 -1.45
N VAL A 87 -8.54 7.41 -1.48
CA VAL A 87 -9.63 7.24 -0.53
C VAL A 87 -10.93 6.93 -1.27
N ALA A 88 -11.72 6.03 -0.72
CA ALA A 88 -13.04 5.66 -1.22
C ALA A 88 -14.05 5.51 -0.08
N SER A 89 -15.31 5.83 -0.33
CA SER A 89 -16.41 5.59 0.62
C SER A 89 -16.95 4.15 0.59
N SER A 90 -16.43 3.33 -0.30
CA SER A 90 -16.84 1.93 -0.50
C SER A 90 -15.62 1.04 -0.71
N PRO A 91 -15.66 -0.24 -0.29
CA PRO A 91 -14.57 -1.17 -0.54
C PRO A 91 -14.32 -1.45 -2.04
N THR A 92 -15.29 -1.12 -2.89
CA THR A 92 -15.18 -1.27 -4.35
C THR A 92 -14.83 0.02 -5.07
N GLY A 93 -14.53 1.09 -4.34
CA GLY A 93 -14.26 2.41 -4.93
C GLY A 93 -15.53 3.23 -5.22
N PRO A 94 -15.45 4.25 -6.08
CA PRO A 94 -14.23 4.70 -6.75
C PRO A 94 -13.21 5.30 -5.79
N PHE A 95 -11.95 4.91 -5.95
CA PHE A 95 -10.85 5.49 -5.20
C PHE A 95 -10.43 6.83 -5.83
N ARG A 96 -10.42 7.88 -5.02
CA ARG A 96 -9.99 9.22 -5.42
C ARG A 96 -8.59 9.48 -4.85
N ALA A 97 -7.72 10.07 -5.66
CA ALA A 97 -6.39 10.44 -5.20
C ALA A 97 -6.50 11.37 -3.98
N GLY A 98 -5.86 10.98 -2.92
CA GLY A 98 -5.65 11.76 -1.71
C GLY A 98 -4.32 12.53 -1.78
N PRO A 99 -3.91 13.14 -0.67
CA PRO A 99 -2.63 13.83 -0.58
C PRO A 99 -1.49 12.83 -0.77
N GLY A 100 -0.60 13.09 -1.73
CA GLY A 100 0.65 12.34 -1.86
C GLY A 100 1.58 12.65 -0.71
N VAL A 101 2.23 11.64 -0.15
CA VAL A 101 3.25 11.82 0.88
C VAL A 101 4.62 11.68 0.24
N TYR A 102 5.38 12.77 0.19
CA TYR A 102 6.71 12.77 -0.36
C TYR A 102 7.72 12.28 0.69
N LEU A 103 8.50 11.25 0.34
CA LEU A 103 9.52 10.71 1.20
C LEU A 103 10.83 11.47 0.96
N SER A 104 11.15 12.43 1.80
CA SER A 104 12.45 13.09 1.75
C SER A 104 13.53 12.12 2.27
N GLY A 105 14.18 11.42 1.36
CA GLY A 105 15.20 10.42 1.70
C GLY A 105 16.61 10.95 1.84
N TYR A 106 16.82 12.26 1.66
CA TYR A 106 18.16 12.85 1.69
C TYR A 106 18.56 13.23 3.11
N ARG A 107 19.53 12.52 3.66
CA ARG A 107 20.12 12.88 4.98
C ARG A 107 21.05 14.09 4.88
N ASN A 108 21.68 14.29 3.72
CA ASN A 108 22.62 15.38 3.45
C ASN A 108 22.74 15.64 1.94
N GLU A 109 23.53 16.61 1.57
CA GLU A 109 23.72 17.03 0.17
C GLU A 109 24.39 15.93 -0.69
N ALA A 110 25.25 15.11 -0.10
CA ALA A 110 25.88 13.97 -0.78
C ALA A 110 24.85 12.90 -1.19
N ASP A 111 23.75 12.77 -0.46
CA ASP A 111 22.68 11.84 -0.80
C ASP A 111 21.85 12.29 -2.00
N ARG A 112 21.87 13.57 -2.38
CA ARG A 112 21.11 14.12 -3.51
C ARG A 112 21.51 13.52 -4.87
N HIS A 113 22.73 13.03 -4.98
CA HIS A 113 23.25 12.41 -6.19
C HIS A 113 23.01 10.90 -6.24
N ARG A 114 22.54 10.29 -5.14
CA ARG A 114 22.24 8.87 -5.07
C ARG A 114 20.81 8.62 -5.55
N ARG A 115 20.65 7.73 -6.51
CA ARG A 115 19.34 7.30 -6.97
C ARG A 115 18.84 6.17 -6.06
N TYR A 116 17.84 6.48 -5.24
CA TYR A 116 17.17 5.48 -4.43
C TYR A 116 15.85 5.06 -5.06
N SER A 117 15.57 3.76 -4.99
CA SER A 117 14.23 3.23 -5.20
C SER A 117 13.51 3.10 -3.85
N TYR A 118 12.23 3.38 -3.86
CA TYR A 118 11.35 3.23 -2.71
C TYR A 118 10.28 2.21 -3.06
N TYR A 119 10.11 1.20 -2.22
CA TYR A 119 9.17 0.11 -2.47
C TYR A 119 8.74 -0.56 -1.15
N ALA A 120 7.95 -1.64 -1.24
CA ALA A 120 7.37 -2.35 -0.11
C ALA A 120 6.60 -1.41 0.84
N VAL A 121 5.87 -0.45 0.24
CA VAL A 121 5.01 0.45 1.01
C VAL A 121 3.82 -0.35 1.53
N SER A 122 3.72 -0.43 2.85
CA SER A 122 2.62 -1.12 3.51
C SER A 122 2.18 -0.36 4.74
N ALA A 123 0.87 -0.24 4.94
CA ALA A 123 0.32 0.34 6.14
C ALA A 123 -0.06 -0.76 7.14
N HIS A 124 0.06 -0.45 8.42
CA HIS A 124 -0.18 -1.36 9.53
C HIS A 124 -1.34 -0.83 10.39
N GLY A 125 -2.55 -1.28 10.04
CA GLY A 125 -3.75 -0.92 10.81
C GLY A 125 -3.68 -1.44 12.24
N GLY A 126 -4.00 -0.58 13.18
CA GLY A 126 -3.96 -0.91 14.61
C GLY A 126 -2.58 -0.77 15.28
N LEU A 127 -1.54 -0.43 14.51
CA LEU A 127 -0.24 -0.06 15.03
C LEU A 127 -0.04 1.44 14.83
N SER A 128 0.00 2.21 15.89
CA SER A 128 0.45 3.60 15.88
C SER A 128 1.64 3.75 16.82
N SER A 129 2.60 4.58 16.46
CA SER A 129 3.84 4.74 17.20
C SER A 129 3.68 5.41 18.57
N GLY A 130 2.50 5.87 18.94
CA GLY A 130 2.25 6.62 20.17
C GLY A 130 1.02 6.20 20.98
N GLY A 131 0.37 5.08 20.64
CA GLY A 131 -0.87 4.68 21.34
C GLY A 131 -2.06 5.59 21.02
N ASP A 132 -1.89 6.57 20.15
CA ASP A 132 -2.96 7.42 19.66
C ASP A 132 -3.61 6.76 18.44
N PRO A 133 -4.93 6.46 18.47
CA PRO A 133 -5.66 5.95 17.30
C PRO A 133 -5.73 6.96 16.13
N GLY A 134 -5.07 8.12 16.28
CA GLY A 134 -5.11 9.24 15.35
C GLY A 134 -4.29 9.11 14.08
N GLY A 135 -3.60 7.99 13.83
CA GLY A 135 -2.72 7.83 12.67
C GLY A 135 -2.64 6.41 12.11
N LEU A 136 -2.03 6.32 10.94
CA LEU A 136 -1.71 5.07 10.25
C LEU A 136 -0.19 4.91 10.16
N LEU A 137 0.36 3.88 10.79
CA LEU A 137 1.76 3.55 10.69
C LEU A 137 2.03 2.93 9.32
N ILE A 138 2.95 3.52 8.56
CA ILE A 138 3.33 3.05 7.23
C ILE A 138 4.81 2.66 7.25
N SER A 139 5.11 1.47 6.77
CA SER A 139 6.48 1.02 6.49
C SER A 139 6.82 1.15 5.01
N TYR A 140 8.09 1.38 4.73
CA TYR A 140 8.64 1.33 3.38
C TYR A 140 10.12 0.95 3.42
N VAL A 141 10.63 0.49 2.31
CA VAL A 141 12.05 0.16 2.15
C VAL A 141 12.68 1.12 1.15
N ARG A 142 13.89 1.55 1.44
CA ARG A 142 14.76 2.28 0.53
C ARG A 142 15.87 1.36 0.06
N SER A 143 16.10 1.27 -1.24
CA SER A 143 17.20 0.54 -1.85
C SER A 143 17.95 1.43 -2.82
N CYS A 144 19.21 1.11 -3.09
CA CYS A 144 19.90 1.70 -4.23
C CYS A 144 19.19 1.30 -5.53
N ALA A 145 18.94 2.27 -6.40
CA ALA A 145 18.40 1.98 -7.73
C ALA A 145 19.36 1.06 -8.48
N PHE A 146 18.81 0.21 -9.33
CA PHE A 146 19.48 -0.87 -10.08
C PHE A 146 20.66 -0.45 -10.99
N SER A 147 21.12 0.78 -10.92
CA SER A 147 22.31 1.19 -11.66
C SER A 147 23.56 0.75 -10.89
N VAL A 148 24.49 0.20 -11.65
CA VAL A 148 25.86 -0.17 -11.28
C VAL A 148 26.67 1.08 -10.88
N ASP A 149 26.05 2.06 -10.26
CA ASP A 149 26.73 3.26 -9.79
C ASP A 149 27.67 2.90 -8.65
N ALA A 150 28.93 3.20 -8.87
CA ALA A 150 30.01 3.05 -7.90
C ALA A 150 29.68 3.68 -6.51
N ALA A 151 28.71 4.58 -6.45
CA ALA A 151 28.17 5.15 -5.22
C ALA A 151 27.44 4.15 -4.32
N CYS A 152 26.93 3.03 -4.89
CA CYS A 152 26.32 1.95 -4.10
C CYS A 152 27.25 0.74 -3.93
N THR A 153 28.36 0.71 -4.65
CA THR A 153 29.34 -0.39 -4.65
C THR A 153 30.74 0.07 -4.19
N GLY A 154 30.94 1.37 -3.90
CA GLY A 154 32.19 1.92 -3.43
C GLY A 154 32.60 1.47 -2.02
N LYS A 155 33.82 1.82 -1.58
CA LYS A 155 34.32 1.49 -0.23
C LYS A 155 33.40 2.01 0.90
N ASP A 156 32.61 3.04 0.62
CA ASP A 156 31.56 3.55 1.53
C ASP A 156 30.31 2.67 1.56
N ALA A 157 30.22 1.66 0.68
CA ALA A 157 29.09 0.75 0.64
C ALA A 157 28.98 -0.14 1.90
N ASP A 158 30.10 -0.41 2.55
CA ASP A 158 30.10 -1.27 3.75
C ASP A 158 29.55 -0.54 4.98
N GLU A 159 29.79 0.76 5.13
CA GLU A 159 29.19 1.55 6.20
C GLU A 159 27.69 1.90 5.92
N ASN A 160 27.30 1.94 4.65
CA ASN A 160 25.93 2.29 4.23
C ASN A 160 25.04 1.08 3.91
N ARG A 161 25.56 -0.13 3.86
CA ARG A 161 24.72 -1.35 3.62
C ARG A 161 23.71 -1.59 4.71
N ALA A 162 23.99 -1.21 5.94
CA ALA A 162 23.05 -1.29 7.04
C ALA A 162 21.82 -0.37 6.88
N ASP A 163 21.91 0.67 6.05
CA ASP A 163 20.84 1.65 5.80
C ASP A 163 19.98 1.30 4.58
N VAL A 164 20.41 0.33 3.78
CA VAL A 164 19.71 -0.17 2.60
C VAL A 164 18.99 -1.44 3.01
N TYR A 165 17.74 -1.60 2.59
CA TYR A 165 16.84 -2.70 2.95
C TYR A 165 16.34 -2.71 4.42
N VAL A 166 16.66 -1.69 5.21
CA VAL A 166 16.05 -1.54 6.55
C VAL A 166 14.66 -0.93 6.41
N PRO A 167 13.63 -1.53 6.98
CA PRO A 167 12.31 -0.94 7.02
C PRO A 167 12.34 0.42 7.71
N ARG A 168 11.73 1.40 7.08
CA ARG A 168 11.54 2.75 7.62
C ARG A 168 10.07 2.93 7.90
N PHE A 169 9.77 3.73 8.91
CA PHE A 169 8.42 3.94 9.36
C PHE A 169 8.09 5.42 9.37
N ILE A 170 6.86 5.73 8.97
CA ILE A 170 6.25 7.04 9.16
C ILE A 170 4.89 6.85 9.78
N ASP A 171 4.52 7.75 10.68
CA ASP A 171 3.20 7.83 11.24
C ASP A 171 2.45 8.95 10.52
N LEU A 172 1.36 8.60 9.83
CA LEU A 172 0.59 9.53 9.03
C LEU A 172 -0.77 9.75 9.69
N PRO A 173 -1.02 10.95 10.24
CA PRO A 173 -2.27 11.24 10.91
C PRO A 173 -3.48 11.08 9.99
N TRP A 174 -4.57 10.49 10.51
CA TRP A 174 -5.80 10.30 9.74
C TRP A 174 -6.33 11.60 9.15
N ARG A 175 -6.24 12.71 9.88
CA ARG A 175 -6.66 14.04 9.38
C ARG A 175 -5.93 14.51 8.11
N VAL A 176 -4.78 13.92 7.80
CA VAL A 176 -4.02 14.20 6.57
C VAL A 176 -4.44 13.27 5.45
N ILE A 177 -4.77 12.01 5.79
CA ILE A 177 -5.15 10.98 4.84
C ILE A 177 -6.61 11.15 4.39
N ASP A 178 -7.47 11.38 5.36
CA ASP A 178 -8.93 11.38 5.23
C ASP A 178 -9.51 12.55 6.05
N PRO A 179 -9.38 13.81 5.53
CA PRO A 179 -9.75 15.04 6.20
C PRO A 179 -11.26 15.23 6.39
#